data_6f2a3e042b59b547c6589225ed9a2c73
#
_entry.id   6f2a3e042b59b547c6589225ed9a2c73
#
_cell.length_a   1.000
_cell.length_b   1.000
_cell.length_c   1.000
_cell.angle_alpha   90.00
_cell.angle_beta   90.00
_cell.angle_gamma   90.00
#
_symmetry.space_group_name_H-M   'P 1'
#
loop_
_entity.id
_entity.type
_entity.pdbx_description
1 polymer ?
#
loop_
_entity_poly.entity_id
_entity_poly.type
_entity_poly.pdbx_seq_one_letter_code
_entity_poly.pdbx_strand_id
1 'polypeptide(L)'
;MQLPAIDGWLSLALALAALALSVLALARTRALEFAPEVLAGDVILPRASRLAGEVRLLLPLQFSNAGHADGIIEWVALRLTVDGDTRHSILLTPVAEVDMQRFIQAKRTLDAENTIEPFSAFPLEGKRSLAKFVLFDVAERPRAAPLELRPGRYGFELFMKSTATRHPRLERTFEHSLESRQIEDFRNDATVYLINYQITLPGVRRELASVEWLPRAPRA
;
A
#
# COMPACT_ATOMS: atom_id res chain seq x y z
N MET A 1 68.77 16.80 -0.30
CA MET A 1 68.23 15.41 -0.06
C MET A 1 66.73 15.58 0.00
N GLN A 2 66.04 15.35 -1.14
CA GLN A 2 64.57 15.58 -1.27
C GLN A 2 63.87 14.27 -0.98
N LEU A 3 62.99 14.30 0.03
CA LEU A 3 61.99 13.25 0.27
C LEU A 3 60.60 13.83 0.03
N PRO A 4 60.13 14.04 -1.19
CA PRO A 4 58.77 14.56 -1.40
C PRO A 4 57.76 13.54 -1.96
N ALA A 5 58.17 12.34 -2.36
CA ALA A 5 57.25 11.43 -3.05
C ALA A 5 56.48 10.50 -2.10
N ILE A 6 56.99 10.19 -0.92
CA ILE A 6 56.40 9.24 0.03
C ILE A 6 55.21 9.91 0.75
N ASP A 7 55.28 11.19 1.05
CA ASP A 7 54.25 11.91 1.76
C ASP A 7 52.95 12.05 0.96
N GLY A 8 53.07 12.20 -0.36
CA GLY A 8 51.89 12.31 -1.25
C GLY A 8 51.08 11.03 -1.33
N TRP A 9 51.74 9.86 -1.43
CA TRP A 9 51.07 8.60 -1.45
C TRP A 9 50.44 8.22 -0.12
N LEU A 10 51.11 8.55 0.97
CA LEU A 10 50.59 8.33 2.33
C LEU A 10 49.35 9.17 2.60
N SER A 11 49.36 10.43 2.18
CA SER A 11 48.23 11.35 2.27
C SER A 11 47.04 10.86 1.45
N LEU A 12 47.29 10.39 0.24
CA LEU A 12 46.24 9.83 -0.63
C LEU A 12 45.63 8.55 -0.04
N ALA A 13 46.48 7.63 0.47
CA ALA A 13 46.02 6.42 1.12
C ALA A 13 45.16 6.70 2.37
N LEU A 14 45.57 7.67 3.19
CA LEU A 14 44.81 8.10 4.36
C LEU A 14 43.47 8.74 3.97
N ALA A 15 43.44 9.58 2.92
CA ALA A 15 42.22 10.18 2.41
C ALA A 15 41.24 9.12 1.89
N LEU A 16 41.71 8.12 1.14
CA LEU A 16 40.90 7.01 0.65
C LEU A 16 40.36 6.13 1.80
N ALA A 17 41.20 5.86 2.82
CA ALA A 17 40.76 5.12 4.01
C ALA A 17 39.70 5.89 4.80
N ALA A 18 39.87 7.20 4.99
CA ALA A 18 38.88 8.05 5.64
C ALA A 18 37.56 8.12 4.87
N LEU A 19 37.62 8.22 3.54
CA LEU A 19 36.44 8.18 2.69
C LEU A 19 35.70 6.82 2.80
N ALA A 20 36.44 5.72 2.74
CA ALA A 20 35.87 4.38 2.87
C ALA A 20 35.21 4.18 4.26
N LEU A 21 35.85 4.62 5.33
CA LEU A 21 35.27 4.57 6.68
C LEU A 21 34.03 5.46 6.80
N SER A 22 34.02 6.64 6.19
CA SER A 22 32.87 7.53 6.18
C SER A 22 31.67 6.94 5.42
N VAL A 23 31.92 6.32 4.27
CA VAL A 23 30.89 5.60 3.50
C VAL A 23 30.36 4.41 4.28
N LEU A 24 31.24 3.64 4.91
CA LEU A 24 30.84 2.50 5.76
C LEU A 24 30.02 2.93 6.97
N ALA A 25 30.42 4.00 7.65
CA ALA A 25 29.70 4.59 8.77
C ALA A 25 28.29 5.08 8.35
N LEU A 26 28.21 5.76 7.21
CA LEU A 26 26.94 6.24 6.66
C LEU A 26 26.03 5.07 6.25
N ALA A 27 26.58 4.04 5.61
CA ALA A 27 25.83 2.84 5.26
C ALA A 27 25.31 2.10 6.50
N ARG A 28 26.12 2.04 7.56
CA ARG A 28 25.78 1.40 8.82
C ARG A 28 24.70 2.17 9.60
N THR A 29 24.77 3.52 9.62
CA THR A 29 23.73 4.36 10.24
C THR A 29 22.40 4.20 9.52
N ARG A 30 22.37 4.25 8.18
CA ARG A 30 21.15 4.03 7.41
C ARG A 30 20.55 2.63 7.62
N ALA A 31 21.40 1.60 7.75
CA ALA A 31 20.94 0.25 8.03
C ALA A 31 20.32 0.09 9.43
N LEU A 32 20.64 1.00 10.37
CA LEU A 32 20.11 1.00 11.74
C LEU A 32 18.81 1.82 11.88
N GLU A 33 18.45 2.63 10.89
CA GLU A 33 17.25 3.45 10.94
C GLU A 33 15.98 2.61 10.71
N PHE A 34 14.84 3.17 11.13
CA PHE A 34 13.52 2.69 10.74
C PHE A 34 13.26 3.10 9.29
N ALA A 35 13.14 2.14 8.40
CA ALA A 35 12.97 2.34 6.96
C ALA A 35 11.71 1.59 6.47
N PRO A 36 10.50 2.11 6.78
CA PRO A 36 9.26 1.47 6.40
C PRO A 36 8.96 1.69 4.92
N GLU A 37 8.41 0.65 4.31
CA GLU A 37 7.85 0.64 2.97
C GLU A 37 6.46 0.01 3.00
N VAL A 38 5.61 0.37 2.04
CA VAL A 38 4.30 -0.26 1.88
C VAL A 38 4.08 -0.67 0.43
N LEU A 39 3.57 -1.87 0.24
CA LEU A 39 3.08 -2.39 -1.04
C LEU A 39 1.58 -2.53 -0.96
N ALA A 40 0.89 -2.15 -2.03
CA ALA A 40 -0.54 -2.30 -2.18
C ALA A 40 -0.83 -3.49 -3.11
N GLY A 41 -1.77 -4.33 -2.72
CA GLY A 41 -2.31 -5.40 -3.56
C GLY A 41 -3.45 -4.93 -4.46
N ASP A 42 -4.27 -5.87 -4.89
CA ASP A 42 -5.45 -5.60 -5.71
C ASP A 42 -6.50 -4.82 -4.91
N VAL A 43 -7.10 -3.81 -5.55
CA VAL A 43 -8.23 -3.10 -4.95
C VAL A 43 -9.47 -3.97 -5.04
N ILE A 44 -10.15 -4.14 -3.92
CA ILE A 44 -11.36 -4.91 -3.81
C ILE A 44 -12.52 -3.97 -3.51
N LEU A 45 -13.57 -4.03 -4.31
CA LEU A 45 -14.86 -3.41 -4.03
C LEU A 45 -15.72 -4.48 -3.36
N PRO A 46 -15.77 -4.50 -2.02
CA PRO A 46 -16.48 -5.55 -1.32
C PRO A 46 -17.98 -5.34 -1.42
N ARG A 47 -18.70 -6.45 -1.49
CA ARG A 47 -20.13 -6.45 -1.30
C ARG A 47 -20.45 -5.88 0.09
N ALA A 48 -21.28 -4.85 0.14
CA ALA A 48 -21.72 -4.27 1.40
C ALA A 48 -23.03 -4.93 1.85
N SER A 49 -23.06 -5.44 3.09
CA SER A 49 -24.31 -5.87 3.68
C SER A 49 -25.16 -4.64 4.01
N ARG A 50 -26.18 -4.37 3.19
CA ARG A 50 -27.32 -3.48 3.48
C ARG A 50 -27.10 -1.98 3.75
N LEU A 51 -25.88 -1.46 3.72
CA LEU A 51 -25.65 -0.02 3.74
C LEU A 51 -25.72 0.48 2.30
N ALA A 52 -26.93 0.67 1.83
CA ALA A 52 -27.22 1.07 0.46
C ALA A 52 -26.46 2.34 0.09
N GLY A 53 -25.70 2.25 -1.00
CA GLY A 53 -25.10 3.40 -1.68
C GLY A 53 -23.70 3.79 -1.23
N GLU A 54 -23.08 3.11 -0.28
CA GLU A 54 -21.72 3.43 0.15
C GLU A 54 -20.67 2.57 -0.54
N VAL A 55 -19.83 3.20 -1.34
CA VAL A 55 -18.65 2.54 -1.92
C VAL A 55 -17.51 2.62 -0.93
N ARG A 56 -16.99 1.46 -0.53
CA ARG A 56 -15.79 1.31 0.28
C ARG A 56 -14.76 0.52 -0.50
N LEU A 57 -13.50 0.78 -0.24
CA LEU A 57 -12.40 0.07 -0.88
C LEU A 57 -11.67 -0.78 0.15
N LEU A 58 -11.54 -2.06 -0.11
CA LEU A 58 -10.69 -2.95 0.67
C LEU A 58 -9.36 -3.13 -0.06
N LEU A 59 -8.27 -2.82 0.60
CA LEU A 59 -6.94 -2.85 0.02
C LEU A 59 -6.01 -3.72 0.88
N PRO A 60 -5.48 -4.83 0.33
CA PRO A 60 -4.37 -5.54 0.94
C PRO A 60 -3.13 -4.67 0.95
N LEU A 61 -2.57 -4.42 2.12
CA LEU A 61 -1.33 -3.68 2.32
C LEU A 61 -0.30 -4.57 2.96
N GLN A 62 0.90 -4.59 2.40
CA GLN A 62 2.06 -5.23 3.00
C GLN A 62 3.03 -4.15 3.44
N PHE A 63 3.20 -4.01 4.73
CA PHE A 63 4.20 -3.13 5.34
C PHE A 63 5.48 -3.93 5.56
N SER A 64 6.61 -3.35 5.23
CA SER A 64 7.92 -3.94 5.48
C SER A 64 8.85 -2.89 6.06
N ASN A 65 9.72 -3.31 6.96
CA ASN A 65 10.78 -2.46 7.51
C ASN A 65 12.12 -2.99 7.02
N ALA A 66 12.73 -2.29 6.08
CA ALA A 66 14.06 -2.62 5.57
C ALA A 66 15.19 -2.26 6.55
N GLY A 67 14.90 -1.41 7.54
CA GLY A 67 15.82 -1.02 8.59
C GLY A 67 15.90 -2.02 9.76
N HIS A 68 16.77 -1.77 10.71
CA HIS A 68 16.93 -2.58 11.93
C HIS A 68 16.22 -1.98 13.15
N ALA A 69 15.98 -0.66 13.14
CA ALA A 69 15.25 -0.03 14.22
C ALA A 69 13.75 -0.32 14.11
N ASP A 70 13.11 -0.44 15.24
CA ASP A 70 11.67 -0.51 15.33
C ASP A 70 11.05 0.88 15.13
N GLY A 71 9.82 0.91 14.66
CA GLY A 71 9.09 2.14 14.51
C GLY A 71 7.59 1.91 14.47
N ILE A 72 6.84 2.97 14.25
CA ILE A 72 5.39 2.94 14.22
C ILE A 72 4.90 3.45 12.87
N ILE A 73 3.99 2.72 12.26
CA ILE A 73 3.16 3.25 11.19
C ILE A 73 2.00 3.99 11.86
N GLU A 74 1.99 5.31 11.72
CA GLU A 74 1.02 6.17 12.41
C GLU A 74 -0.29 6.26 11.63
N TRP A 75 -0.18 6.28 10.29
CA TRP A 75 -1.31 6.60 9.45
C TRP A 75 -1.06 6.20 7.99
N VAL A 76 -2.13 5.85 7.29
CA VAL A 76 -2.16 5.68 5.84
C VAL A 76 -3.37 6.40 5.26
N ALA A 77 -3.31 6.80 4.01
CA ALA A 77 -4.46 7.32 3.28
C ALA A 77 -4.35 7.02 1.80
N LEU A 78 -5.46 7.07 1.12
CA LEU A 78 -5.55 6.84 -0.30
C LEU A 78 -6.21 8.05 -0.97
N ARG A 79 -5.52 8.68 -1.92
CA ARG A 79 -6.12 9.69 -2.78
C ARG A 79 -6.57 9.03 -4.07
N LEU A 80 -7.84 9.21 -4.39
CA LEU A 80 -8.47 8.69 -5.59
C LEU A 80 -8.72 9.81 -6.58
N THR A 81 -8.35 9.59 -7.84
CA THR A 81 -8.69 10.44 -8.99
C THR A 81 -9.43 9.61 -10.03
N VAL A 82 -10.33 10.23 -10.79
CA VAL A 82 -11.05 9.56 -11.86
C VAL A 82 -10.69 10.27 -13.17
N ASP A 83 -10.30 9.50 -14.17
CA ASP A 83 -9.88 9.98 -15.51
C ASP A 83 -8.77 11.04 -15.47
N GLY A 84 -7.89 10.97 -14.44
CA GLY A 84 -6.80 11.93 -14.26
C GLY A 84 -7.24 13.30 -13.75
N ASP A 85 -8.50 13.49 -13.38
CA ASP A 85 -8.99 14.75 -12.84
C ASP A 85 -8.54 14.95 -11.39
N THR A 86 -7.42 15.64 -11.21
CA THR A 86 -6.85 15.95 -9.89
C THR A 86 -7.62 17.02 -9.13
N ARG A 87 -8.48 17.81 -9.81
CA ARG A 87 -9.28 18.88 -9.17
C ARG A 87 -10.41 18.30 -8.32
N HIS A 88 -10.90 17.12 -8.71
CA HIS A 88 -11.94 16.40 -8.00
C HIS A 88 -11.41 15.12 -7.37
N SER A 89 -10.22 15.21 -6.79
CA SER A 89 -9.66 14.09 -6.05
C SER A 89 -10.43 13.84 -4.74
N ILE A 90 -10.59 12.56 -4.40
CA ILE A 90 -11.29 12.12 -3.20
C ILE A 90 -10.26 11.52 -2.25
N LEU A 91 -10.25 12.00 -1.01
CA LEU A 91 -9.43 11.42 0.05
C LEU A 91 -10.21 10.31 0.75
N LEU A 92 -9.59 9.14 0.80
CA LEU A 92 -10.09 7.98 1.50
C LEU A 92 -9.20 7.71 2.72
N THR A 93 -9.83 7.52 3.86
CA THR A 93 -9.13 7.22 5.12
C THR A 93 -9.40 5.79 5.56
N PRO A 94 -8.47 5.14 6.25
CA PRO A 94 -8.67 3.82 6.77
C PRO A 94 -9.69 3.86 7.90
N VAL A 95 -10.70 3.01 7.84
CA VAL A 95 -11.74 2.93 8.85
C VAL A 95 -11.66 1.66 9.68
N ALA A 96 -11.22 0.56 9.08
CA ALA A 96 -11.14 -0.72 9.76
C ALA A 96 -10.08 -1.65 9.16
N GLU A 97 -9.66 -2.61 9.94
CA GLU A 97 -8.95 -3.80 9.51
C GLU A 97 -9.94 -4.95 9.32
N VAL A 98 -9.79 -5.71 8.24
CA VAL A 98 -10.69 -6.82 7.86
C VAL A 98 -9.97 -8.15 8.01
N ASP A 99 -10.61 -9.11 8.68
CA ASP A 99 -10.16 -10.50 8.67
C ASP A 99 -10.49 -11.14 7.32
N MET A 100 -9.48 -11.33 6.50
CA MET A 100 -9.66 -11.84 5.14
C MET A 100 -10.23 -13.25 5.12
N GLN A 101 -9.90 -14.08 6.10
CA GLN A 101 -10.41 -15.45 6.18
C GLN A 101 -11.91 -15.44 6.46
N ARG A 102 -12.36 -14.66 7.44
CA ARG A 102 -13.78 -14.50 7.74
C ARG A 102 -14.54 -13.82 6.60
N PHE A 103 -13.93 -12.80 5.99
CA PHE A 103 -14.51 -12.14 4.82
C PHE A 103 -14.77 -13.11 3.66
N ILE A 104 -13.83 -14.02 3.37
CA ILE A 104 -14.04 -15.07 2.36
C ILE A 104 -15.14 -16.04 2.78
N GLN A 105 -15.18 -16.46 4.04
CA GLN A 105 -16.20 -17.36 4.58
C GLN A 105 -17.59 -16.72 4.54
N ALA A 106 -17.68 -15.41 4.80
CA ALA A 106 -18.92 -14.62 4.69
C ALA A 106 -19.32 -14.31 3.23
N LYS A 107 -18.84 -15.10 2.26
CA LYS A 107 -19.10 -14.89 0.83
C LYS A 107 -18.71 -13.50 0.34
N ARG A 108 -17.64 -12.94 0.94
CA ARG A 108 -17.08 -11.64 0.60
C ARG A 108 -18.01 -10.47 0.89
N THR A 109 -18.88 -10.62 1.87
CA THR A 109 -19.73 -9.57 2.39
C THR A 109 -19.03 -8.92 3.58
N LEU A 110 -18.98 -7.59 3.62
CA LEU A 110 -18.54 -6.85 4.80
C LEU A 110 -19.67 -6.81 5.83
N ASP A 111 -19.37 -7.29 7.00
CA ASP A 111 -20.24 -7.21 8.17
C ASP A 111 -19.39 -6.97 9.43
N ALA A 112 -20.06 -6.82 10.58
CA ALA A 112 -19.36 -6.57 11.85
C ALA A 112 -18.51 -7.78 12.30
N GLU A 113 -18.82 -8.98 11.84
CA GLU A 113 -18.11 -10.20 12.27
C GLU A 113 -16.75 -10.36 11.58
N ASN A 114 -16.60 -9.84 10.36
CA ASN A 114 -15.33 -9.90 9.62
C ASN A 114 -14.52 -8.61 9.69
N THR A 115 -15.05 -7.57 10.31
CA THR A 115 -14.30 -6.37 10.66
C THR A 115 -13.65 -6.59 12.03
N ILE A 116 -12.31 -6.63 12.06
CA ILE A 116 -11.57 -6.96 13.29
C ILE A 116 -11.68 -5.82 14.28
N GLU A 117 -11.21 -4.65 13.87
CA GLU A 117 -11.11 -3.47 14.72
C GLU A 117 -10.99 -2.19 13.87
N PRO A 118 -11.23 -1.01 14.46
CA PRO A 118 -10.88 0.26 13.83
C PRO A 118 -9.39 0.29 13.49
N PHE A 119 -9.05 0.80 12.31
CA PHE A 119 -7.66 0.95 11.94
C PHE A 119 -6.96 1.91 12.89
N SER A 120 -5.85 1.48 13.47
CA SER A 120 -5.05 2.25 14.42
C SER A 120 -3.56 2.22 14.06
N ALA A 121 -2.78 3.12 14.66
CA ALA A 121 -1.33 3.06 14.57
C ALA A 121 -0.81 1.72 15.12
N PHE A 122 0.22 1.16 14.49
CA PHE A 122 0.78 -0.13 14.88
C PHE A 122 2.31 -0.15 14.79
N PRO A 123 2.98 -0.93 15.66
CA PRO A 123 4.41 -1.10 15.61
C PRO A 123 4.83 -1.96 14.42
N LEU A 124 6.01 -1.67 13.88
CA LEU A 124 6.67 -2.47 12.85
C LEU A 124 8.13 -2.66 13.24
N GLU A 125 8.45 -3.87 13.64
CA GLU A 125 9.79 -4.27 14.09
C GLU A 125 10.81 -4.22 12.96
N GLY A 126 12.08 -4.09 13.33
CA GLY A 126 13.20 -4.14 12.39
C GLY A 126 13.24 -5.44 11.60
N LYS A 127 13.48 -5.35 10.29
CA LYS A 127 13.54 -6.49 9.36
C LYS A 127 12.28 -7.36 9.33
N ARG A 128 11.14 -6.82 9.72
CA ARG A 128 9.84 -7.51 9.71
C ARG A 128 8.93 -6.99 8.62
N SER A 129 7.99 -7.84 8.25
CA SER A 129 6.87 -7.50 7.37
C SER A 129 5.55 -7.89 8.03
N LEU A 130 4.54 -7.08 7.78
CA LEU A 130 3.18 -7.27 8.29
C LEU A 130 2.18 -7.02 7.16
N ALA A 131 1.27 -7.96 6.94
CA ALA A 131 0.17 -7.79 6.01
C ALA A 131 -1.10 -7.38 6.76
N LYS A 132 -1.81 -6.38 6.23
CA LYS A 132 -3.10 -5.92 6.72
C LYS A 132 -4.08 -5.75 5.57
N PHE A 133 -5.34 -6.07 5.82
CA PHE A 133 -6.42 -5.81 4.88
C PHE A 133 -7.20 -4.61 5.38
N VAL A 134 -7.00 -3.47 4.74
CA VAL A 134 -7.47 -2.19 5.23
C VAL A 134 -8.68 -1.74 4.43
N LEU A 135 -9.76 -1.48 5.14
CA LEU A 135 -10.98 -0.91 4.59
C LEU A 135 -10.88 0.61 4.60
N PHE A 136 -11.02 1.21 3.43
CA PHE A 136 -11.02 2.66 3.23
C PHE A 136 -12.41 3.17 2.95
N ASP A 137 -12.72 4.33 3.52
CA ASP A 137 -13.97 5.06 3.28
C ASP A 137 -13.66 6.54 2.97
N VAL A 138 -14.61 7.24 2.37
CA VAL A 138 -14.48 8.66 2.07
C VAL A 138 -14.27 9.43 3.37
N ALA A 139 -13.21 10.25 3.41
CA ALA A 139 -12.94 11.12 4.54
C ALA A 139 -14.10 12.11 4.76
N GLU A 140 -14.30 12.48 6.01
CA GLU A 140 -15.29 13.51 6.42
C GLU A 140 -16.76 13.18 6.13
N ARG A 141 -17.15 11.91 6.07
CA ARG A 141 -18.58 11.59 6.11
C ARG A 141 -19.23 12.10 7.39
N PRO A 142 -20.44 12.66 7.36
CA PRO A 142 -21.41 12.67 6.25
C PRO A 142 -21.36 13.90 5.34
N ARG A 143 -20.32 14.76 5.43
CA ARG A 143 -20.26 16.03 4.67
C ARG A 143 -19.78 15.84 3.22
N ALA A 144 -19.01 14.80 2.96
CA ALA A 144 -18.55 14.51 1.61
C ALA A 144 -19.66 13.83 0.78
N ALA A 145 -19.71 14.14 -0.50
CA ALA A 145 -20.57 13.42 -1.43
C ALA A 145 -20.16 11.94 -1.49
N PRO A 146 -21.10 11.00 -1.62
CA PRO A 146 -20.78 9.60 -1.76
C PRO A 146 -19.93 9.38 -3.03
N LEU A 147 -19.01 8.41 -2.95
CA LEU A 147 -18.26 8.00 -4.13
C LEU A 147 -19.19 7.26 -5.08
N GLU A 148 -19.44 7.85 -6.25
CA GLU A 148 -20.21 7.23 -7.31
C GLU A 148 -19.26 6.53 -8.29
N LEU A 149 -19.46 5.24 -8.47
CA LEU A 149 -18.72 4.47 -9.47
C LEU A 149 -19.27 4.72 -10.87
N ARG A 150 -18.37 5.07 -11.77
CA ARG A 150 -18.64 5.22 -13.21
C ARG A 150 -17.55 4.52 -14.01
N PRO A 151 -17.80 4.11 -15.25
CA PRO A 151 -16.75 3.59 -16.12
C PRO A 151 -15.66 4.65 -16.30
N GLY A 152 -14.39 4.24 -16.24
CA GLY A 152 -13.27 5.16 -16.38
C GLY A 152 -11.98 4.63 -15.79
N ARG A 153 -10.95 5.47 -15.82
CA ARG A 153 -9.65 5.20 -15.24
C ARG A 153 -9.58 5.79 -13.83
N TYR A 154 -9.27 4.95 -12.88
CA TYR A 154 -9.12 5.30 -11.47
C TYR A 154 -7.63 5.31 -11.10
N GLY A 155 -7.11 6.48 -10.75
CA GLY A 155 -5.76 6.67 -10.24
C GLY A 155 -5.78 6.67 -8.72
N PHE A 156 -4.85 5.93 -8.12
CA PHE A 156 -4.70 5.80 -6.67
C PHE A 156 -3.31 6.26 -6.26
N GLU A 157 -3.25 7.06 -5.23
CA GLU A 157 -2.02 7.47 -4.58
C GLU A 157 -2.08 7.09 -3.09
N LEU A 158 -1.22 6.17 -2.70
CA LEU A 158 -1.11 5.69 -1.33
C LEU A 158 -0.08 6.53 -0.57
N PHE A 159 -0.53 7.15 0.50
CA PHE A 159 0.29 7.91 1.42
C PHE A 159 0.47 7.14 2.72
N MET A 160 1.65 7.27 3.32
CA MET A 160 1.96 6.71 4.63
C MET A 160 2.69 7.75 5.48
N LYS A 161 2.35 7.79 6.77
CA LYS A 161 3.09 8.50 7.79
C LYS A 161 3.60 7.50 8.83
N SER A 162 4.84 7.66 9.21
CA SER A 162 5.50 6.83 10.21
C SER A 162 6.36 7.67 11.14
N THR A 163 6.87 7.08 12.20
CA THR A 163 7.82 7.76 13.10
C THR A 163 9.13 8.16 12.43
N ALA A 164 9.46 7.59 11.27
CA ALA A 164 10.62 8.01 10.48
C ALA A 164 10.38 9.32 9.69
N THR A 165 9.12 9.76 9.57
CA THR A 165 8.78 10.90 8.72
C THR A 165 7.98 11.95 9.47
N ARG A 166 8.34 13.25 9.27
CA ARG A 166 7.58 14.35 9.86
C ARG A 166 6.21 14.54 9.22
N HIS A 167 6.13 14.27 7.91
CA HIS A 167 4.93 14.45 7.11
C HIS A 167 4.59 13.15 6.37
N PRO A 168 3.33 12.93 5.99
CA PRO A 168 2.97 11.83 5.13
C PRO A 168 3.75 11.86 3.82
N ARG A 169 4.18 10.69 3.35
CA ARG A 169 4.89 10.53 2.09
C ARG A 169 4.03 9.77 1.11
N LEU A 170 4.12 10.13 -0.17
CA LEU A 170 3.59 9.33 -1.26
C LEU A 170 4.48 8.08 -1.41
N GLU A 171 3.90 6.92 -1.19
CA GLU A 171 4.62 5.64 -1.24
C GLU A 171 4.41 4.93 -2.57
N ARG A 172 3.18 4.95 -3.08
CA ARG A 172 2.82 4.23 -4.31
C ARG A 172 1.77 5.00 -5.10
N THR A 173 1.87 4.87 -6.43
CA THR A 173 0.84 5.28 -7.38
C THR A 173 0.50 4.09 -8.25
N PHE A 174 -0.77 3.83 -8.47
CA PHE A 174 -1.25 2.77 -9.35
C PHE A 174 -2.59 3.16 -9.98
N GLU A 175 -2.93 2.52 -11.08
CA GLU A 175 -4.14 2.83 -11.83
C GLU A 175 -4.91 1.55 -12.14
N HIS A 176 -6.23 1.68 -12.17
CA HIS A 176 -7.15 0.64 -12.62
C HIS A 176 -8.21 1.22 -13.54
N SER A 177 -8.61 0.43 -14.52
CA SER A 177 -9.79 0.72 -15.32
C SER A 177 -10.98 -0.02 -14.74
N LEU A 178 -12.10 0.70 -14.58
CA LEU A 178 -13.36 0.14 -14.15
C LEU A 178 -14.31 0.14 -15.35
N GLU A 179 -14.73 -1.05 -15.74
CA GLU A 179 -15.64 -1.24 -16.90
C GLU A 179 -17.10 -1.18 -16.46
N SER A 180 -18.00 -0.87 -17.41
CA SER A 180 -19.45 -0.83 -17.16
C SER A 180 -19.97 -2.14 -16.55
N ARG A 181 -19.47 -3.29 -17.03
CA ARG A 181 -19.85 -4.60 -16.53
C ARG A 181 -19.48 -4.78 -15.05
N GLN A 182 -18.29 -4.36 -14.65
CA GLN A 182 -17.84 -4.46 -13.25
C GLN A 182 -18.68 -3.59 -12.31
N ILE A 183 -19.14 -2.43 -12.79
CA ILE A 183 -20.06 -1.56 -12.05
C ILE A 183 -21.43 -2.21 -11.92
N GLU A 184 -21.90 -2.84 -12.97
CA GLU A 184 -23.16 -3.57 -12.97
C GLU A 184 -23.09 -4.78 -12.02
N ASP A 185 -22.01 -5.56 -12.08
CA ASP A 185 -21.74 -6.64 -11.14
C ASP A 185 -21.73 -6.13 -9.68
N PHE A 186 -21.08 -4.99 -9.41
CA PHE A 186 -21.07 -4.38 -8.09
C PHE A 186 -22.47 -3.91 -7.64
N ARG A 187 -23.23 -3.30 -8.54
CA ARG A 187 -24.63 -2.88 -8.27
C ARG A 187 -25.55 -4.07 -8.02
N ASN A 188 -25.26 -5.20 -8.66
CA ASN A 188 -25.93 -6.48 -8.46
C ASN A 188 -25.39 -7.26 -7.25
N ASP A 189 -24.75 -6.56 -6.32
CA ASP A 189 -24.30 -7.07 -5.04
C ASP A 189 -23.16 -8.11 -5.14
N ALA A 190 -22.32 -8.01 -6.19
CA ALA A 190 -21.11 -8.79 -6.33
C ALA A 190 -19.89 -8.07 -5.80
N THR A 191 -18.91 -8.82 -5.29
CA THR A 191 -17.58 -8.29 -4.96
C THR A 191 -16.77 -8.18 -6.26
N VAL A 192 -16.22 -6.99 -6.52
CA VAL A 192 -15.40 -6.71 -7.71
C VAL A 192 -13.94 -6.57 -7.32
N TYR A 193 -13.05 -7.19 -8.09
CA TYR A 193 -11.60 -7.11 -7.92
C TYR A 193 -11.00 -6.27 -9.05
N LEU A 194 -10.25 -5.25 -8.68
CA LEU A 194 -9.46 -4.45 -9.60
C LEU A 194 -8.00 -4.93 -9.51
N ILE A 195 -7.61 -5.78 -10.46
CA ILE A 195 -6.29 -6.42 -10.44
C ILE A 195 -5.20 -5.40 -10.74
N ASN A 196 -4.23 -5.28 -9.86
CA ASN A 196 -3.09 -4.39 -10.04
C ASN A 196 -1.97 -5.06 -10.83
N TYR A 197 -1.99 -4.89 -12.14
CA TYR A 197 -0.98 -5.49 -13.02
C TYR A 197 0.44 -4.94 -12.82
N GLN A 198 0.61 -3.80 -12.16
CA GLN A 198 1.93 -3.18 -11.94
C GLN A 198 2.72 -3.86 -10.83
N ILE A 199 2.07 -4.55 -9.91
CA ILE A 199 2.73 -5.27 -8.80
C ILE A 199 3.26 -6.63 -9.25
N THR A 200 2.76 -7.15 -10.35
CA THR A 200 3.12 -8.49 -10.82
C THR A 200 4.45 -8.45 -11.56
N LEU A 201 5.54 -8.79 -10.88
CA LEU A 201 6.81 -9.11 -11.53
C LEU A 201 6.55 -10.18 -12.62
N PRO A 202 7.14 -10.07 -13.83
CA PRO A 202 6.85 -10.96 -14.96
C PRO A 202 6.98 -12.45 -14.68
N GLY A 203 7.77 -12.85 -13.66
CA GLY A 203 7.93 -14.25 -13.24
C GLY A 203 6.82 -14.74 -12.31
N VAL A 204 6.26 -13.89 -11.47
CA VAL A 204 5.25 -14.24 -10.46
C VAL A 204 3.87 -14.43 -11.09
N ARG A 205 3.63 -13.82 -12.25
CA ARG A 205 2.35 -13.93 -12.97
C ARG A 205 1.99 -15.35 -13.38
N ARG A 206 2.96 -16.21 -13.66
CA ARG A 206 2.74 -17.63 -14.01
C ARG A 206 2.39 -18.48 -12.79
N GLU A 207 3.02 -18.20 -11.66
CA GLU A 207 2.76 -18.93 -10.41
C GLU A 207 1.41 -18.52 -9.78
N LEU A 208 1.07 -17.24 -9.79
CA LEU A 208 -0.24 -16.77 -9.29
C LEU A 208 -1.41 -17.21 -10.18
N ALA A 209 -1.21 -17.34 -11.48
CA ALA A 209 -2.22 -17.88 -12.40
C ALA A 209 -2.43 -19.38 -12.25
N SER A 210 -1.48 -20.11 -11.67
CA SER A 210 -1.57 -21.54 -11.37
C SER A 210 -2.17 -21.84 -10.00
N VAL A 211 -2.27 -20.84 -9.11
CA VAL A 211 -2.93 -20.98 -7.82
C VAL A 211 -4.44 -20.75 -8.03
N GLU A 212 -5.25 -21.77 -7.80
CA GLU A 212 -6.73 -21.76 -7.91
C GLU A 212 -7.42 -20.85 -6.86
N TRP A 213 -6.91 -19.64 -6.66
CA TRP A 213 -7.41 -18.69 -5.68
C TRP A 213 -8.60 -17.86 -6.16
N LEU A 214 -8.71 -17.75 -7.47
CA LEU A 214 -9.84 -17.05 -8.07
C LEU A 214 -10.90 -18.08 -8.44
N PRO A 215 -12.10 -18.04 -7.84
CA PRO A 215 -13.20 -18.81 -8.35
C PRO A 215 -13.41 -18.38 -9.80
N ARG A 216 -13.26 -19.34 -10.71
CA ARG A 216 -13.59 -19.12 -12.12
C ARG A 216 -15.01 -18.56 -12.17
N ALA A 217 -15.16 -17.39 -12.79
CA ALA A 217 -16.49 -16.88 -13.09
C ALA A 217 -17.30 -18.00 -13.74
N PRO A 218 -18.55 -18.22 -13.32
CA PRO A 218 -19.39 -19.22 -13.95
C PRO A 218 -19.45 -18.93 -15.45
N ARG A 219 -19.05 -19.88 -16.25
CA ARG A 219 -19.23 -19.81 -17.70
C ARG A 219 -20.73 -19.75 -17.94
N ALA A 220 -21.18 -18.66 -18.57
CA ALA A 220 -22.53 -18.55 -19.09
C ALA A 220 -22.81 -19.60 -20.16
#